data_e374a338b53634ad8ac27a358711759d
#
_entry.id   e374a338b53634ad8ac27a358711759d
#
_cell.length_a   1.000
_cell.length_b   1.000
_cell.length_c   1.000
_cell.angle_alpha   90.00
_cell.angle_beta   90.00
_cell.angle_gamma   90.00
#
_symmetry.space_group_name_H-M   'P 1'
#
loop_
_entity.id
_entity.type
_entity.pdbx_description
1 polymer ?
#
loop_
_entity_poly.entity_id
_entity_poly.type
_entity_poly.pdbx_seq_one_letter_code
_entity_poly.pdbx_strand_id
1 'polypeptide(L)'
;AYEISCSLVGSEMCIRDTPYPILSEEGKKIPVEERQSWNELWIVDPLDGTKEFIKRNGEFTVNIAYVRKGIPEAGVIYVPEKQVLYFADYTEGAFKINNVTEENLPASFDELTACAHRLPYPQESDHTFMVVASRSHLTEETEKYIAEMKEKHGHVETVSIGSSLKLCLIAEGKADVYPRFAPTMEWDTAAGHAIVRAAGKEVYQAGSLLPLQYNKTDLLNPWFIAE
;
A
#
# COMPACT_ATOMS: atom_id res chain seq x y z
N ALA A 1 -15.72 9.55 -15.78
CA ALA A 1 -14.25 9.71 -16.00
C ALA A 1 -13.77 11.10 -15.57
N TYR A 2 -14.50 12.17 -15.89
CA TYR A 2 -14.15 13.55 -15.53
C TYR A 2 -14.31 13.83 -14.03
N GLU A 3 -15.35 13.29 -13.39
CA GLU A 3 -15.59 13.41 -11.95
C GLU A 3 -14.56 12.64 -11.11
N ILE A 4 -14.12 11.47 -11.58
CA ILE A 4 -13.07 10.69 -10.92
C ILE A 4 -11.71 11.41 -11.01
N SER A 5 -11.41 12.06 -12.15
CA SER A 5 -10.19 12.84 -12.29
C SER A 5 -10.19 14.09 -11.38
N CYS A 6 -11.33 14.71 -11.14
CA CYS A 6 -11.47 15.80 -10.18
C CYS A 6 -11.26 15.34 -8.73
N SER A 7 -11.73 14.15 -8.36
CA SER A 7 -11.50 13.56 -7.03
C SER A 7 -10.02 13.20 -6.83
N LEU A 8 -9.35 12.67 -7.85
CA LEU A 8 -7.92 12.34 -7.83
C LEU A 8 -7.04 13.60 -7.75
N VAL A 9 -7.39 14.65 -8.51
CA VAL A 9 -6.74 15.97 -8.43
C VAL A 9 -7.03 16.62 -7.06
N GLY A 10 -8.19 16.34 -6.45
CA GLY A 10 -8.55 16.79 -5.10
C GLY A 10 -7.63 16.23 -4.01
N SER A 11 -7.18 14.98 -4.11
CA SER A 11 -6.25 14.39 -3.14
C SER A 11 -4.88 15.08 -3.11
N GLU A 12 -4.33 15.43 -4.27
CA GLU A 12 -3.09 16.24 -4.32
C GLU A 12 -3.31 17.67 -3.83
N MET A 13 -4.48 18.28 -4.08
CA MET A 13 -4.78 19.62 -3.59
C MET A 13 -4.82 19.70 -2.07
N CYS A 14 -5.39 18.72 -1.39
CA CYS A 14 -5.47 18.70 0.08
C CYS A 14 -4.10 18.66 0.76
N ILE A 15 -3.10 17.99 0.16
CA ILE A 15 -1.74 17.91 0.72
C ILE A 15 -0.82 19.04 0.24
N ARG A 16 -1.20 19.83 -0.79
CA ARG A 16 -0.40 20.97 -1.27
C ARG A 16 -0.27 22.11 -0.25
N ASP A 17 -1.22 22.21 0.67
CA ASP A 17 -1.19 23.22 1.73
C ASP A 17 -0.30 22.79 2.93
N THR A 18 0.32 21.61 2.85
CA THR A 18 1.28 21.15 3.84
C THR A 18 2.69 21.70 3.56
N PRO A 19 3.55 21.85 4.56
CA PRO A 19 4.91 22.35 4.38
C PRO A 19 5.85 21.34 3.73
N TYR A 20 5.39 20.12 3.47
CA TYR A 20 6.23 19.02 2.97
C TYR A 20 6.15 18.90 1.45
N PRO A 21 7.27 18.61 0.77
CA PRO A 21 7.29 18.35 -0.67
C PRO A 21 6.52 17.08 -1.03
N ILE A 22 6.05 17.03 -2.29
CA ILE A 22 5.26 15.91 -2.82
C ILE A 22 6.05 15.23 -3.93
N LEU A 23 6.22 13.91 -3.82
CA LEU A 23 6.68 13.02 -4.86
C LEU A 23 5.47 12.21 -5.38
N SER A 24 5.04 12.45 -6.61
CA SER A 24 3.86 11.81 -7.19
C SER A 24 4.18 11.18 -8.54
N GLU A 25 3.51 10.05 -8.87
CA GLU A 25 3.60 9.40 -10.17
C GLU A 25 3.23 10.37 -11.30
N GLU A 26 2.12 11.10 -11.16
CA GLU A 26 1.62 12.07 -12.15
C GLU A 26 2.30 13.47 -12.02
N GLY A 27 3.25 13.57 -11.08
CA GLY A 27 3.93 14.81 -10.77
C GLY A 27 5.05 15.17 -11.74
N LYS A 28 5.63 16.33 -11.53
CA LYS A 28 6.84 16.75 -12.28
C LYS A 28 8.02 15.88 -11.88
N LYS A 29 8.90 15.58 -12.85
CA LYS A 29 10.20 14.96 -12.55
C LYS A 29 11.05 15.92 -11.73
N ILE A 30 11.35 15.54 -10.50
CA ILE A 30 12.15 16.34 -9.58
C ILE A 30 13.59 15.79 -9.59
N PRO A 31 14.60 16.65 -9.73
CA PRO A 31 16.00 16.23 -9.69
C PRO A 31 16.35 15.48 -8.41
N VAL A 32 17.21 14.48 -8.51
CA VAL A 32 17.62 13.64 -7.38
C VAL A 32 18.26 14.49 -6.28
N GLU A 33 19.11 15.45 -6.67
CA GLU A 33 19.83 16.34 -5.75
C GLU A 33 18.86 17.18 -4.89
N GLU A 34 17.73 17.58 -5.47
CA GLU A 34 16.68 18.31 -4.77
C GLU A 34 15.95 17.37 -3.80
N ARG A 35 15.49 16.20 -4.28
CA ARG A 35 14.74 15.23 -3.47
C ARG A 35 15.52 14.69 -2.29
N GLN A 36 16.82 14.42 -2.46
CA GLN A 36 17.67 13.87 -1.40
C GLN A 36 17.87 14.82 -0.22
N SER A 37 17.57 16.12 -0.39
CA SER A 37 17.52 17.06 0.72
C SER A 37 16.27 16.94 1.59
N TRP A 38 15.23 16.23 1.12
CA TRP A 38 13.96 16.10 1.81
C TRP A 38 14.01 15.03 2.89
N ASN A 39 13.97 15.46 4.14
CA ASN A 39 13.84 14.54 5.28
C ASN A 39 12.41 14.04 5.48
N GLU A 40 11.44 14.83 5.04
CA GLU A 40 10.01 14.60 5.19
C GLU A 40 9.32 14.93 3.86
N LEU A 41 8.47 14.04 3.39
CA LEU A 41 7.76 14.21 2.12
C LEU A 41 6.47 13.40 2.08
N TRP A 42 5.56 13.81 1.19
CA TRP A 42 4.45 12.98 0.74
C TRP A 42 4.86 12.18 -0.49
N ILE A 43 4.51 10.88 -0.51
CA ILE A 43 4.60 10.04 -1.70
C ILE A 43 3.18 9.66 -2.10
N VAL A 44 2.81 9.95 -3.36
CA VAL A 44 1.43 9.86 -3.86
C VAL A 44 1.38 9.06 -5.15
N ASP A 45 0.45 8.13 -5.20
CA ASP A 45 -0.05 7.53 -6.43
C ASP A 45 -1.55 7.84 -6.54
N PRO A 46 -1.93 8.78 -7.40
CA PRO A 46 -3.33 9.17 -7.55
C PRO A 46 -4.21 8.10 -8.18
N LEU A 47 -3.62 7.13 -8.90
CA LEU A 47 -4.34 6.06 -9.58
C LEU A 47 -3.48 4.80 -9.76
N ASP A 48 -3.20 4.09 -8.65
CA ASP A 48 -2.57 2.78 -8.73
C ASP A 48 -3.52 1.75 -9.32
N GLY A 49 -3.03 1.00 -10.31
CA GLY A 49 -3.82 0.00 -11.00
C GLY A 49 -4.59 0.56 -12.21
N THR A 50 -3.94 1.33 -13.08
CA THR A 50 -4.53 1.84 -14.32
C THR A 50 -5.16 0.75 -15.19
N LYS A 51 -4.58 -0.47 -15.21
CA LYS A 51 -5.15 -1.62 -15.92
C LYS A 51 -6.48 -2.08 -15.30
N GLU A 52 -6.57 -2.08 -13.99
CA GLU A 52 -7.75 -2.41 -13.21
C GLU A 52 -8.85 -1.37 -13.39
N PHE A 53 -8.47 -0.10 -13.42
CA PHE A 53 -9.36 1.02 -13.74
C PHE A 53 -9.97 0.89 -15.14
N ILE A 54 -9.16 0.62 -16.17
CA ILE A 54 -9.63 0.43 -17.55
C ILE A 54 -10.56 -0.79 -17.64
N LYS A 55 -10.26 -1.87 -16.92
CA LYS A 55 -11.10 -3.09 -16.86
C LYS A 55 -12.36 -2.93 -16.03
N ARG A 56 -12.48 -1.86 -15.26
CA ARG A 56 -13.61 -1.58 -14.35
C ARG A 56 -13.88 -2.73 -13.37
N ASN A 57 -12.81 -3.34 -12.81
CA ASN A 57 -12.95 -4.44 -11.87
C ASN A 57 -12.98 -3.97 -10.40
N GLY A 58 -12.89 -2.66 -10.15
CA GLY A 58 -12.96 -2.05 -8.83
C GLY A 58 -11.73 -2.29 -7.95
N GLU A 59 -10.58 -2.64 -8.54
CA GLU A 59 -9.36 -2.95 -7.79
C GLU A 59 -8.26 -1.89 -7.98
N PHE A 60 -8.60 -0.67 -8.37
CA PHE A 60 -7.68 0.46 -8.37
C PHE A 60 -7.75 1.23 -7.05
N THR A 61 -6.67 1.91 -6.71
CA THR A 61 -6.55 2.61 -5.43
C THR A 61 -5.94 4.00 -5.60
N VAL A 62 -6.20 4.86 -4.63
CA VAL A 62 -5.48 6.12 -4.40
C VAL A 62 -4.59 5.92 -3.19
N ASN A 63 -3.30 6.18 -3.35
CA ASN A 63 -2.30 5.93 -2.32
C ASN A 63 -1.62 7.23 -1.91
N ILE A 64 -1.56 7.50 -0.61
CA ILE A 64 -0.87 8.65 -0.02
C ILE A 64 -0.06 8.17 1.17
N ALA A 65 1.23 8.46 1.20
CA ALA A 65 2.10 8.13 2.31
C ALA A 65 2.86 9.37 2.82
N TYR A 66 2.99 9.49 4.11
CA TYR A 66 3.95 10.37 4.75
C TYR A 66 5.22 9.60 5.07
N VAL A 67 6.33 10.09 4.57
CA VAL A 67 7.64 9.44 4.70
C VAL A 67 8.58 10.38 5.43
N ARG A 68 9.26 9.89 6.47
CA ARG A 68 10.29 10.61 7.20
C ARG A 68 11.60 9.83 7.20
N LYS A 69 12.68 10.47 6.70
CA LYS A 69 14.02 9.88 6.59
C LYS A 69 14.02 8.51 5.91
N GLY A 70 13.26 8.40 4.83
CA GLY A 70 13.13 7.17 4.04
C GLY A 70 12.23 6.09 4.64
N ILE A 71 11.54 6.37 5.75
CA ILE A 71 10.68 5.43 6.46
C ILE A 71 9.22 5.91 6.35
N PRO A 72 8.27 5.08 5.89
CA PRO A 72 6.86 5.45 5.84
C PRO A 72 6.25 5.36 7.24
N GLU A 73 5.75 6.47 7.76
CA GLU A 73 5.19 6.57 9.12
C GLU A 73 3.67 6.67 9.15
N ALA A 74 3.06 7.24 8.10
CA ALA A 74 1.62 7.23 7.95
C ALA A 74 1.24 6.90 6.50
N GLY A 75 0.06 6.33 6.31
CA GLY A 75 -0.40 5.94 4.99
C GLY A 75 -1.91 5.88 4.89
N VAL A 76 -2.40 6.20 3.71
CA VAL A 76 -3.81 6.12 3.33
C VAL A 76 -3.90 5.39 2.00
N ILE A 77 -4.78 4.39 1.92
CA ILE A 77 -5.20 3.74 0.68
C ILE A 77 -6.72 3.81 0.60
N TYR A 78 -7.22 4.48 -0.40
CA TYR A 78 -8.65 4.52 -0.69
C TYR A 78 -8.98 3.68 -1.91
N VAL A 79 -10.05 2.89 -1.83
CA VAL A 79 -10.57 2.02 -2.91
C VAL A 79 -11.91 2.60 -3.35
N PRO A 80 -11.95 3.48 -4.37
CA PRO A 80 -13.15 4.26 -4.69
C PRO A 80 -14.37 3.41 -5.01
N GLU A 81 -14.23 2.41 -5.87
CA GLU A 81 -15.34 1.53 -6.28
C GLU A 81 -15.93 0.68 -5.13
N LYS A 82 -15.13 0.40 -4.10
CA LYS A 82 -15.56 -0.38 -2.93
C LYS A 82 -15.91 0.50 -1.76
N GLN A 83 -15.65 1.80 -1.85
CA GLN A 83 -15.82 2.77 -0.77
C GLN A 83 -15.09 2.33 0.52
N VAL A 84 -13.88 1.78 0.36
CA VAL A 84 -13.08 1.27 1.47
C VAL A 84 -11.87 2.16 1.67
N LEU A 85 -11.66 2.57 2.92
CA LEU A 85 -10.51 3.35 3.34
C LEU A 85 -9.64 2.50 4.27
N TYR A 86 -8.36 2.38 3.94
CA TYR A 86 -7.32 1.92 4.85
C TYR A 86 -6.48 3.13 5.24
N PHE A 87 -6.15 3.24 6.51
CA PHE A 87 -5.29 4.30 7.00
C PHE A 87 -4.48 3.82 8.18
N ALA A 88 -3.34 4.44 8.37
CA ALA A 88 -2.44 4.10 9.46
C ALA A 88 -1.60 5.31 9.89
N ASP A 89 -1.31 5.33 11.17
CA ASP A 89 -0.22 6.06 11.79
C ASP A 89 0.62 5.07 12.58
N TYR A 90 1.95 5.13 12.45
CA TYR A 90 2.83 4.15 13.07
C TYR A 90 2.70 4.09 14.60
N THR A 91 2.31 5.20 15.25
CA THR A 91 2.12 5.27 16.70
C THR A 91 0.75 4.81 17.15
N GLU A 92 -0.28 4.97 16.31
CA GLU A 92 -1.67 4.69 16.63
C GLU A 92 -2.12 3.31 16.13
N GLY A 93 -1.54 2.82 15.04
CA GLY A 93 -1.84 1.53 14.42
C GLY A 93 -2.46 1.65 13.03
N ALA A 94 -2.93 0.52 12.51
CA ALA A 94 -3.56 0.41 11.21
C ALA A 94 -5.07 0.14 11.34
N PHE A 95 -5.85 0.71 10.43
CA PHE A 95 -7.31 0.72 10.50
C PHE A 95 -7.95 0.56 9.12
N LYS A 96 -9.19 0.10 9.12
CA LYS A 96 -10.04 -0.02 7.92
C LYS A 96 -11.45 0.45 8.21
N ILE A 97 -12.00 1.25 7.29
CA ILE A 97 -13.42 1.66 7.28
C ILE A 97 -14.05 1.23 5.96
N ASN A 98 -15.27 0.73 6.02
CA ASN A 98 -16.09 0.43 4.85
C ASN A 98 -17.17 1.49 4.66
N ASN A 99 -17.69 1.61 3.43
CA ASN A 99 -18.76 2.54 3.03
C ASN A 99 -18.38 4.02 3.27
N VAL A 100 -17.13 4.39 2.98
CA VAL A 100 -16.63 5.76 3.08
C VAL A 100 -16.94 6.51 1.78
N THR A 101 -17.63 7.64 1.90
CA THR A 101 -17.92 8.58 0.81
C THR A 101 -17.52 9.99 1.23
N GLU A 102 -17.51 10.95 0.31
CA GLU A 102 -17.26 12.35 0.64
C GLU A 102 -18.28 12.92 1.65
N GLU A 103 -19.52 12.42 1.62
CA GLU A 103 -20.62 12.89 2.47
C GLU A 103 -20.50 12.42 3.93
N ASN A 104 -19.83 11.26 4.16
CA ASN A 104 -19.76 10.63 5.48
C ASN A 104 -18.33 10.49 6.02
N LEU A 105 -17.33 11.08 5.34
CA LEU A 105 -15.96 11.04 5.80
C LEU A 105 -15.82 11.81 7.13
N PRO A 106 -15.36 11.15 8.22
CA PRO A 106 -15.12 11.84 9.48
C PRO A 106 -14.07 12.95 9.36
N ALA A 107 -14.25 14.01 10.12
CA ALA A 107 -13.43 15.22 9.99
C ALA A 107 -12.12 15.16 10.81
N SER A 108 -11.98 14.22 11.73
CA SER A 108 -10.81 14.08 12.59
C SER A 108 -10.30 12.64 12.66
N PHE A 109 -9.03 12.47 13.03
CA PHE A 109 -8.42 11.14 13.20
C PHE A 109 -9.13 10.33 14.31
N ASP A 110 -9.53 10.97 15.40
CA ASP A 110 -10.26 10.33 16.50
C ASP A 110 -11.63 9.81 16.05
N GLU A 111 -12.35 10.57 15.23
CA GLU A 111 -13.61 10.14 14.64
C GLU A 111 -13.41 9.00 13.64
N LEU A 112 -12.35 9.06 12.82
CA LEU A 112 -11.99 7.98 11.90
C LEU A 112 -11.72 6.69 12.66
N THR A 113 -10.89 6.73 13.70
CA THR A 113 -10.55 5.54 14.48
C THR A 113 -11.74 4.98 15.26
N ALA A 114 -12.65 5.84 15.72
CA ALA A 114 -13.86 5.43 16.45
C ALA A 114 -14.83 4.58 15.61
N CYS A 115 -14.87 4.78 14.28
CA CYS A 115 -15.73 4.01 13.38
C CYS A 115 -14.96 2.95 12.57
N ALA A 116 -13.65 2.80 12.80
CA ALA A 116 -12.79 1.89 12.06
C ALA A 116 -12.63 0.53 12.75
N HIS A 117 -12.34 -0.46 11.94
CA HIS A 117 -11.81 -1.74 12.42
C HIS A 117 -10.28 -1.66 12.52
N ARG A 118 -9.73 -1.98 13.70
CA ARG A 118 -8.29 -2.07 13.89
C ARG A 118 -7.72 -3.31 13.18
N LEU A 119 -6.55 -3.17 12.58
CA LEU A 119 -5.82 -4.24 11.91
C LEU A 119 -4.60 -4.68 12.74
N PRO A 120 -4.15 -5.94 12.61
CA PRO A 120 -4.79 -7.02 11.83
C PRO A 120 -6.07 -7.53 12.50
N TYR A 121 -6.91 -8.21 11.73
CA TYR A 121 -8.02 -8.96 12.30
C TYR A 121 -7.50 -10.16 13.13
N PRO A 122 -8.24 -10.60 14.17
CA PRO A 122 -7.92 -11.85 14.86
C PRO A 122 -7.87 -13.02 13.86
N GLN A 123 -6.82 -13.83 13.95
CA GLN A 123 -6.73 -15.04 13.13
C GLN A 123 -7.65 -16.12 13.67
N GLU A 124 -8.28 -16.87 12.77
CA GLU A 124 -9.06 -18.05 13.11
C GLU A 124 -8.13 -19.23 13.42
N SER A 125 -8.61 -20.18 14.25
CA SER A 125 -7.82 -21.35 14.68
C SER A 125 -7.40 -22.27 13.53
N ASP A 126 -8.16 -22.28 12.44
CA ASP A 126 -7.97 -23.14 11.27
C ASP A 126 -7.39 -22.39 10.07
N HIS A 127 -6.51 -21.40 10.35
CA HIS A 127 -5.92 -20.56 9.34
C HIS A 127 -5.06 -21.35 8.36
N THR A 128 -5.42 -21.30 7.09
CA THR A 128 -4.60 -21.83 5.98
C THR A 128 -3.59 -20.79 5.55
N PHE A 129 -2.33 -21.20 5.38
CA PHE A 129 -1.27 -20.27 4.92
C PHE A 129 -1.60 -19.72 3.53
N MET A 130 -1.69 -18.39 3.42
CA MET A 130 -2.16 -17.66 2.26
C MET A 130 -1.05 -16.81 1.63
N VAL A 131 -0.74 -17.06 0.36
CA VAL A 131 0.23 -16.26 -0.42
C VAL A 131 -0.51 -15.33 -1.36
N VAL A 132 -0.20 -14.04 -1.31
CA VAL A 132 -0.68 -13.08 -2.31
C VAL A 132 0.14 -13.21 -3.58
N ALA A 133 -0.51 -13.48 -4.71
CA ALA A 133 0.13 -13.56 -6.02
C ALA A 133 -0.50 -12.57 -7.00
N SER A 134 0.29 -12.08 -7.95
CA SER A 134 -0.21 -11.20 -9.00
C SER A 134 -0.84 -12.00 -10.13
N ARG A 135 -2.05 -11.63 -10.57
CA ARG A 135 -2.70 -12.24 -11.75
C ARG A 135 -1.94 -11.99 -13.07
N SER A 136 -1.31 -10.83 -13.16
CA SER A 136 -0.73 -10.33 -14.41
C SER A 136 0.79 -10.45 -14.47
N HIS A 137 1.43 -10.77 -13.35
CA HIS A 137 2.88 -10.75 -13.18
C HIS A 137 3.33 -11.93 -12.29
N LEU A 138 2.84 -13.12 -12.58
CA LEU A 138 3.36 -14.35 -11.99
C LEU A 138 4.70 -14.66 -12.69
N THR A 139 5.81 -14.50 -11.96
CA THR A 139 7.16 -14.78 -12.45
C THR A 139 7.60 -16.17 -11.99
N GLU A 140 8.63 -16.73 -12.65
CA GLU A 140 9.21 -18.01 -12.25
C GLU A 140 9.70 -17.97 -10.79
N GLU A 141 10.23 -16.85 -10.34
CA GLU A 141 10.67 -16.63 -8.95
C GLU A 141 9.49 -16.70 -7.97
N THR A 142 8.33 -16.12 -8.36
CA THR A 142 7.12 -16.19 -7.55
C THR A 142 6.61 -17.63 -7.45
N GLU A 143 6.64 -18.38 -8.55
CA GLU A 143 6.23 -19.80 -8.56
C GLU A 143 7.14 -20.65 -7.67
N LYS A 144 8.47 -20.44 -7.75
CA LYS A 144 9.44 -21.10 -6.87
C LYS A 144 9.17 -20.77 -5.40
N TYR A 145 8.95 -19.49 -5.08
CA TYR A 145 8.65 -19.07 -3.72
C TYR A 145 7.37 -19.75 -3.18
N ILE A 146 6.31 -19.82 -3.98
CA ILE A 146 5.06 -20.53 -3.61
C ILE A 146 5.34 -22.02 -3.37
N ALA A 147 6.19 -22.66 -4.19
CA ALA A 147 6.56 -24.06 -4.01
C ALA A 147 7.31 -24.27 -2.69
N GLU A 148 8.26 -23.40 -2.34
CA GLU A 148 8.98 -23.42 -1.05
C GLU A 148 8.02 -23.24 0.13
N MET A 149 7.02 -22.34 0.03
CA MET A 149 6.01 -22.18 1.07
C MET A 149 5.14 -23.42 1.25
N LYS A 150 4.81 -24.12 0.14
CA LYS A 150 4.11 -25.41 0.21
C LYS A 150 4.91 -26.49 0.91
N GLU A 151 6.23 -26.56 0.65
CA GLU A 151 7.11 -27.50 1.36
C GLU A 151 7.18 -27.19 2.87
N LYS A 152 7.21 -25.91 3.23
CA LYS A 152 7.34 -25.45 4.62
C LYS A 152 6.04 -25.57 5.42
N HIS A 153 4.90 -25.25 4.83
CA HIS A 153 3.61 -25.11 5.52
C HIS A 153 2.60 -26.23 5.16
N GLY A 154 2.92 -27.10 4.19
CA GLY A 154 2.03 -28.15 3.72
C GLY A 154 0.97 -27.57 2.77
N HIS A 155 -0.22 -27.29 3.28
CA HIS A 155 -1.27 -26.69 2.46
C HIS A 155 -1.10 -25.16 2.38
N VAL A 156 -1.03 -24.64 1.15
CA VAL A 156 -0.89 -23.20 0.88
C VAL A 156 -1.90 -22.82 -0.20
N GLU A 157 -2.69 -21.82 0.10
CA GLU A 157 -3.60 -21.20 -0.86
C GLU A 157 -3.01 -19.91 -1.45
N THR A 158 -3.51 -19.51 -2.61
CA THR A 158 -3.10 -18.27 -3.24
C THR A 158 -4.29 -17.36 -3.48
N VAL A 159 -4.14 -16.09 -3.16
CA VAL A 159 -5.11 -15.05 -3.47
C VAL A 159 -4.53 -14.05 -4.45
N SER A 160 -5.36 -13.56 -5.37
CA SER A 160 -4.92 -12.62 -6.40
C SER A 160 -5.85 -11.41 -6.43
N ILE A 161 -5.27 -10.23 -6.21
CA ILE A 161 -5.97 -8.95 -6.20
C ILE A 161 -5.09 -7.89 -6.88
N GLY A 162 -5.71 -6.83 -7.42
CA GLY A 162 -5.00 -5.73 -8.08
C GLY A 162 -4.40 -4.72 -7.09
N SER A 163 -3.56 -3.83 -7.62
CA SER A 163 -3.12 -2.59 -6.95
C SER A 163 -2.45 -2.82 -5.60
N SER A 164 -2.42 -1.79 -4.76
CA SER A 164 -1.94 -1.81 -3.38
C SER A 164 -2.79 -2.64 -2.42
N LEU A 165 -3.96 -3.13 -2.87
CA LEU A 165 -4.80 -4.04 -2.08
C LEU A 165 -4.06 -5.31 -1.64
N LYS A 166 -3.00 -5.71 -2.33
CA LYS A 166 -2.14 -6.83 -1.93
C LYS A 166 -1.48 -6.59 -0.57
N LEU A 167 -0.97 -5.38 -0.33
CA LEU A 167 -0.41 -4.98 0.96
C LEU A 167 -1.50 -4.82 2.04
N CYS A 168 -2.70 -4.39 1.64
CA CYS A 168 -3.84 -4.33 2.54
C CYS A 168 -4.24 -5.72 3.06
N LEU A 169 -4.20 -6.78 2.23
CA LEU A 169 -4.47 -8.15 2.68
C LEU A 169 -3.47 -8.63 3.73
N ILE A 170 -2.19 -8.25 3.58
CA ILE A 170 -1.15 -8.53 4.57
C ILE A 170 -1.47 -7.80 5.89
N ALA A 171 -1.78 -6.51 5.82
CA ALA A 171 -2.13 -5.72 7.00
C ALA A 171 -3.42 -6.20 7.69
N GLU A 172 -4.40 -6.71 6.93
CA GLU A 172 -5.62 -7.33 7.48
C GLU A 172 -5.34 -8.66 8.21
N GLY A 173 -4.23 -9.32 7.96
CA GLY A 173 -3.98 -10.70 8.40
C GLY A 173 -4.74 -11.74 7.59
N LYS A 174 -5.33 -11.37 6.45
CA LYS A 174 -6.01 -12.29 5.53
C LYS A 174 -5.06 -13.02 4.59
N ALA A 175 -3.84 -12.54 4.50
CA ALA A 175 -2.76 -13.23 3.84
C ALA A 175 -1.50 -13.14 4.69
N ASP A 176 -0.68 -14.17 4.61
CA ASP A 176 0.52 -14.32 5.42
C ASP A 176 1.72 -13.68 4.76
N VAL A 177 1.82 -13.79 3.43
CA VAL A 177 2.97 -13.30 2.69
C VAL A 177 2.61 -12.79 1.30
N TYR A 178 3.27 -11.70 0.89
CA TYR A 178 3.22 -11.16 -0.47
C TYR A 178 4.62 -11.02 -1.04
N PRO A 179 5.10 -12.01 -1.81
CA PRO A 179 6.33 -11.90 -2.59
C PRO A 179 6.11 -11.05 -3.83
N ARG A 180 7.00 -10.08 -4.08
CA ARG A 180 6.97 -9.25 -5.28
C ARG A 180 8.32 -9.29 -5.99
N PHE A 181 8.43 -10.18 -6.98
CA PHE A 181 9.62 -10.36 -7.84
C PHE A 181 9.37 -9.78 -9.24
N ALA A 182 8.82 -8.57 -9.26
CA ALA A 182 8.59 -7.80 -10.48
C ALA A 182 8.69 -6.30 -10.14
N PRO A 183 9.00 -5.43 -11.12
CA PRO A 183 9.17 -4.01 -10.88
C PRO A 183 7.96 -3.35 -10.24
N THR A 184 8.22 -2.44 -9.31
CA THR A 184 7.26 -1.49 -8.71
C THR A 184 8.01 -0.20 -8.39
N MET A 185 7.28 0.90 -8.37
CA MET A 185 7.81 2.19 -7.98
C MET A 185 7.53 2.47 -6.49
N GLU A 186 8.20 3.47 -5.94
CA GLU A 186 8.01 3.85 -4.53
C GLU A 186 6.55 4.21 -4.21
N TRP A 187 5.86 4.90 -5.10
CA TRP A 187 4.46 5.31 -4.90
C TRP A 187 3.47 4.15 -4.91
N ASP A 188 3.79 3.02 -5.57
CA ASP A 188 2.97 1.79 -5.53
C ASP A 188 2.98 1.15 -4.12
N THR A 189 4.00 1.43 -3.30
CA THR A 189 4.25 0.67 -2.07
C THR A 189 4.24 1.50 -0.79
N ALA A 190 4.57 2.79 -0.84
CA ALA A 190 4.81 3.59 0.37
C ALA A 190 3.61 3.61 1.33
N ALA A 191 2.40 3.84 0.83
CA ALA A 191 1.19 3.86 1.64
C ALA A 191 0.88 2.48 2.23
N GLY A 192 0.94 1.43 1.39
CA GLY A 192 0.73 0.05 1.84
C GLY A 192 1.77 -0.41 2.86
N HIS A 193 3.03 0.00 2.69
CA HIS A 193 4.09 -0.30 3.65
C HIS A 193 3.83 0.36 5.01
N ALA A 194 3.42 1.64 5.04
CA ALA A 194 3.03 2.30 6.29
C ALA A 194 1.92 1.52 7.02
N ILE A 195 0.90 1.06 6.27
CA ILE A 195 -0.23 0.31 6.83
C ILE A 195 0.22 -1.06 7.35
N VAL A 196 1.06 -1.78 6.61
CA VAL A 196 1.63 -3.08 7.00
C VAL A 196 2.45 -2.95 8.29
N ARG A 197 3.33 -1.93 8.38
CA ARG A 197 4.13 -1.67 9.58
C ARG A 197 3.28 -1.33 10.80
N ALA A 198 2.31 -0.47 10.65
CA ALA A 198 1.40 -0.10 11.71
C ALA A 198 0.48 -1.26 12.16
N ALA A 199 0.30 -2.27 11.31
CA ALA A 199 -0.36 -3.54 11.65
C ALA A 199 0.59 -4.55 12.33
N GLY A 200 1.85 -4.18 12.61
CA GLY A 200 2.82 -5.03 13.29
C GLY A 200 3.55 -6.03 12.39
N LYS A 201 3.53 -5.80 11.09
CA LYS A 201 4.21 -6.59 10.05
C LYS A 201 5.29 -5.73 9.36
N GLU A 202 5.96 -6.25 8.34
CA GLU A 202 7.00 -5.49 7.64
C GLU A 202 7.07 -5.81 6.14
N VAL A 203 7.71 -4.93 5.37
CA VAL A 203 8.00 -5.11 3.94
C VAL A 203 9.50 -5.11 3.75
N TYR A 204 10.08 -6.29 3.57
CA TYR A 204 11.52 -6.49 3.46
C TYR A 204 11.98 -6.55 2.01
N GLN A 205 13.19 -6.08 1.75
CA GLN A 205 13.88 -6.35 0.49
C GLN A 205 14.12 -7.86 0.37
N ALA A 206 13.79 -8.45 -0.77
CA ALA A 206 13.93 -9.89 -0.99
C ALA A 206 15.37 -10.36 -0.76
N GLY A 207 15.51 -11.46 -0.02
CA GLY A 207 16.81 -12.01 0.34
C GLY A 207 17.54 -11.26 1.46
N SER A 208 16.87 -10.32 2.13
CA SER A 208 17.43 -9.60 3.28
C SER A 208 16.36 -9.36 4.36
N LEU A 209 16.80 -8.90 5.54
CA LEU A 209 15.91 -8.43 6.61
C LEU A 209 15.84 -6.90 6.66
N LEU A 210 16.29 -6.22 5.60
CA LEU A 210 16.26 -4.77 5.53
C LEU A 210 14.89 -4.33 4.98
N PRO A 211 14.16 -3.45 5.69
CA PRO A 211 12.93 -2.88 5.16
C PRO A 211 13.15 -2.11 3.87
N LEU A 212 12.11 -1.97 3.05
CA LEU A 212 12.14 -1.03 1.93
C LEU A 212 12.40 0.39 2.44
N GLN A 213 13.15 1.13 1.63
CA GLN A 213 13.46 2.55 1.87
C GLN A 213 12.89 3.40 0.74
N TYR A 214 12.57 4.64 1.06
CA TYR A 214 11.91 5.59 0.16
C TYR A 214 12.74 6.85 -0.05
N ASN A 215 12.40 7.61 -1.10
CA ASN A 215 13.15 8.75 -1.57
C ASN A 215 14.59 8.39 -1.98
N LYS A 216 14.73 7.19 -2.57
CA LYS A 216 16.03 6.71 -3.08
C LYS A 216 16.46 7.50 -4.31
N THR A 217 17.71 7.36 -4.70
CA THR A 217 18.23 7.88 -5.99
C THR A 217 17.43 7.31 -7.17
N ASP A 218 17.26 6.00 -7.20
CA ASP A 218 16.34 5.31 -8.11
C ASP A 218 15.04 5.01 -7.37
N LEU A 219 13.93 5.49 -7.93
CA LEU A 219 12.59 5.31 -7.36
C LEU A 219 12.01 3.91 -7.63
N LEU A 220 12.71 3.09 -8.43
CA LEU A 220 12.37 1.68 -8.58
C LEU A 220 12.63 0.94 -7.27
N ASN A 221 11.68 0.14 -6.84
CA ASN A 221 11.86 -0.72 -5.68
C ASN A 221 12.71 -1.95 -6.02
N PRO A 222 13.57 -2.42 -5.11
CA PRO A 222 14.07 -3.78 -5.19
C PRO A 222 12.90 -4.76 -5.07
N TRP A 223 13.10 -6.01 -5.45
CA TRP A 223 12.18 -7.08 -5.12
C TRP A 223 11.96 -7.13 -3.61
N PHE A 224 10.74 -7.46 -3.19
CA PHE A 224 10.39 -7.44 -1.77
C PHE A 224 9.45 -8.58 -1.36
N ILE A 225 9.35 -8.78 -0.06
CA ILE A 225 8.43 -9.69 0.59
C ILE A 225 7.76 -8.90 1.72
N ALA A 226 6.42 -8.90 1.76
CA ALA A 226 5.64 -8.38 2.88
C ALA A 226 5.07 -9.54 3.71
N GLU A 227 5.28 -9.54 5.02
CA GLU A 227 4.86 -10.61 5.93
C GLU A 227 4.63 -10.13 7.38
#